data_93a92a9ea54b1065f1018f83a40dd8b6
#
_entry.id   93a92a9ea54b1065f1018f83a40dd8b6
#
_cell.length_a   1.000
_cell.length_b   1.000
_cell.length_c   1.000
_cell.angle_alpha   90.00
_cell.angle_beta   90.00
_cell.angle_gamma   90.00
#
_symmetry.space_group_name_H-M   'P 1'
#
loop_
_entity.id
_entity.type
_entity.pdbx_description
1 polymer ?
#
loop_
_entity_poly.entity_id
_entity_poly.type
_entity_poly.pdbx_seq_one_letter_code
_entity_poly.pdbx_strand_id
1 'polypeptide(L)'
;MDRDRLGAACWLLATPLFLAANVVVGLAWRQPPFSWATHNISDLGNVTCGVWDSTRPRPVCSPWHDAMNGAMAATAALLALGVLLTWPALGRGLAATGARLLTLAAAAGYALAAAAPADVDENRHFLAALLIFVLGNLGMLVAALVGRSPVLGGMRGASLVLGSTGVAGVLLFLGQVDVGVGVGGMERVAVFPLLLWTVLVGARVVRAGRARRLS
;
A
#
# COMPACT_ATOMS: atom_id res chain seq x y z
N MET A 1 25.84 -8.33 -0.34
CA MET A 1 25.11 -7.05 -0.52
C MET A 1 24.80 -6.53 0.87
N ASP A 2 25.02 -5.23 1.15
CA ASP A 2 24.73 -4.63 2.44
C ASP A 2 23.23 -4.75 2.74
N ARG A 3 22.87 -5.17 3.96
CA ARG A 3 21.48 -5.39 4.41
C ARG A 3 20.59 -4.17 4.17
N ASP A 4 21.10 -2.97 4.48
CA ASP A 4 20.36 -1.73 4.27
C ASP A 4 20.10 -1.46 2.78
N ARG A 5 21.01 -1.83 1.88
CA ARG A 5 20.82 -1.68 0.43
C ARG A 5 19.76 -2.61 -0.12
N LEU A 6 19.75 -3.86 0.35
CA LEU A 6 18.71 -4.81 -0.04
C LEU A 6 17.33 -4.33 0.44
N GLY A 7 17.24 -3.90 1.70
CA GLY A 7 16.01 -3.35 2.24
C GLY A 7 15.55 -2.08 1.51
N ALA A 8 16.49 -1.19 1.14
CA ALA A 8 16.16 -0.02 0.32
C ALA A 8 15.62 -0.40 -1.06
N ALA A 9 16.18 -1.42 -1.71
CA ALA A 9 15.67 -1.94 -2.97
C ALA A 9 14.24 -2.49 -2.82
N CYS A 10 13.96 -3.23 -1.75
CA CYS A 10 12.60 -3.70 -1.45
C CYS A 10 11.61 -2.54 -1.32
N TRP A 11 11.95 -1.50 -0.55
CA TRP A 11 11.13 -0.29 -0.43
C TRP A 11 10.87 0.41 -1.77
N LEU A 12 11.90 0.53 -2.60
CA LEU A 12 11.84 1.23 -3.89
C LEU A 12 11.08 0.44 -4.96
N LEU A 13 11.09 -0.90 -4.89
CA LEU A 13 10.44 -1.77 -5.88
C LEU A 13 8.96 -2.02 -5.59
N ALA A 14 8.53 -1.97 -4.32
CA ALA A 14 7.14 -2.27 -3.95
C ALA A 14 6.11 -1.40 -4.70
N THR A 15 6.35 -0.11 -4.77
CA THR A 15 5.43 0.84 -5.42
C THR A 15 5.35 0.66 -6.93
N PRO A 16 6.44 0.71 -7.70
CA PRO A 16 6.36 0.55 -9.16
C PRO A 16 5.80 -0.81 -9.56
N LEU A 17 6.08 -1.88 -8.82
CA LEU A 17 5.49 -3.19 -9.06
C LEU A 17 3.96 -3.13 -8.92
N PHE A 18 3.46 -2.62 -7.80
CA PHE A 18 2.02 -2.54 -7.54
C PHE A 18 1.31 -1.64 -8.54
N LEU A 19 1.87 -0.45 -8.82
CA LEU A 19 1.27 0.49 -9.77
C LEU A 19 1.29 -0.06 -11.21
N ALA A 20 2.38 -0.70 -11.62
CA ALA A 20 2.47 -1.34 -12.93
C ALA A 20 1.42 -2.44 -13.08
N ALA A 21 1.24 -3.30 -12.06
CA ALA A 21 0.21 -4.33 -12.07
C ALA A 21 -1.20 -3.71 -12.19
N ASN A 22 -1.51 -2.68 -11.39
CA ASN A 22 -2.78 -1.96 -11.49
C ASN A 22 -3.03 -1.46 -12.92
N VAL A 23 -2.04 -0.78 -13.52
CA VAL A 23 -2.18 -0.22 -14.87
C VAL A 23 -2.32 -1.33 -15.91
N VAL A 24 -1.44 -2.33 -15.89
CA VAL A 24 -1.40 -3.39 -16.90
C VAL A 24 -2.68 -4.24 -16.84
N VAL A 25 -3.12 -4.66 -15.64
CA VAL A 25 -4.34 -5.45 -15.49
C VAL A 25 -5.57 -4.63 -15.84
N GLY A 26 -5.63 -3.35 -15.41
CA GLY A 26 -6.73 -2.46 -15.77
C GLY A 26 -6.85 -2.21 -17.26
N LEU A 27 -5.73 -2.05 -17.99
CA LEU A 27 -5.71 -1.88 -19.45
C LEU A 27 -6.05 -3.17 -20.21
N ALA A 28 -5.75 -4.35 -19.61
CA ALA A 28 -6.12 -5.64 -20.19
C ALA A 28 -7.63 -5.90 -20.11
N TRP A 29 -8.33 -5.27 -19.18
CA TRP A 29 -9.77 -5.43 -18.97
C TRP A 29 -10.57 -4.51 -19.92
N ARG A 30 -11.23 -5.10 -20.93
CA ARG A 30 -11.83 -4.35 -22.05
C ARG A 30 -13.34 -4.44 -22.14
N GLN A 31 -13.99 -5.44 -21.52
CA GLN A 31 -15.43 -5.69 -21.71
C GLN A 31 -16.12 -6.06 -20.38
N PRO A 32 -16.88 -5.12 -19.77
CA PRO A 32 -16.87 -3.67 -20.05
C PRO A 32 -15.51 -3.06 -19.70
N PRO A 33 -15.13 -1.89 -20.26
CA PRO A 33 -13.83 -1.29 -19.96
C PRO A 33 -13.66 -1.00 -18.46
N PHE A 34 -12.46 -1.25 -17.94
CA PHE A 34 -12.13 -0.92 -16.56
C PHE A 34 -12.21 0.60 -16.34
N SER A 35 -12.92 1.00 -15.30
CA SER A 35 -13.05 2.40 -14.91
C SER A 35 -12.28 2.67 -13.62
N TRP A 36 -11.26 3.51 -13.69
CA TRP A 36 -10.47 3.94 -12.54
C TRP A 36 -11.29 4.69 -11.48
N ALA A 37 -12.39 5.30 -11.90
CA ALA A 37 -13.28 6.04 -11.01
C ALA A 37 -14.28 5.11 -10.29
N THR A 38 -14.78 4.08 -10.96
CA THR A 38 -15.87 3.25 -10.40
C THR A 38 -15.41 1.89 -9.90
N HIS A 39 -14.38 1.28 -10.54
CA HIS A 39 -13.87 -0.01 -10.09
C HIS A 39 -12.83 0.16 -8.98
N ASN A 40 -12.90 -0.73 -8.01
CA ASN A 40 -11.94 -0.82 -6.93
C ASN A 40 -10.60 -1.40 -7.42
N ILE A 41 -9.55 -1.19 -6.65
CA ILE A 41 -8.28 -1.91 -6.82
C ILE A 41 -8.51 -3.41 -6.64
N SER A 42 -9.35 -3.78 -5.66
CA SER A 42 -9.72 -5.18 -5.39
C SER A 42 -10.41 -5.86 -6.56
N ASP A 43 -11.20 -5.13 -7.36
CA ASP A 43 -11.87 -5.69 -8.53
C ASP A 43 -10.88 -6.27 -9.56
N LEU A 44 -9.65 -5.71 -9.61
CA LEU A 44 -8.58 -6.25 -10.47
C LEU A 44 -8.11 -7.65 -10.06
N GLY A 45 -8.34 -8.03 -8.80
CA GLY A 45 -8.00 -9.34 -8.25
C GLY A 45 -9.16 -10.33 -8.20
N ASN A 46 -10.39 -9.92 -8.55
CA ASN A 46 -11.57 -10.80 -8.52
C ASN A 46 -11.46 -11.91 -9.56
N VAL A 47 -11.75 -13.13 -9.13
CA VAL A 47 -11.54 -14.38 -9.91
C VAL A 47 -12.72 -14.68 -10.82
N THR A 48 -13.94 -14.28 -10.43
CA THR A 48 -15.16 -14.58 -11.15
C THR A 48 -15.67 -13.37 -11.94
N CYS A 49 -16.30 -13.63 -13.09
CA CYS A 49 -17.00 -12.61 -13.86
C CYS A 49 -18.46 -12.52 -13.43
N GLY A 50 -18.96 -11.31 -13.19
CA GLY A 50 -20.35 -11.10 -12.80
C GLY A 50 -20.61 -9.70 -12.27
N VAL A 51 -21.80 -9.47 -11.72
CA VAL A 51 -22.11 -8.27 -10.96
C VAL A 51 -21.62 -8.47 -9.54
N TRP A 52 -20.75 -7.59 -9.10
CA TRP A 52 -20.12 -7.65 -7.78
C TRP A 52 -20.57 -6.49 -6.92
N ASP A 53 -20.62 -6.73 -5.58
CA ASP A 53 -20.97 -5.79 -4.54
C ASP A 53 -22.48 -5.43 -4.51
N SER A 54 -23.17 -5.87 -3.44
CA SER A 54 -24.60 -5.62 -3.26
C SER A 54 -24.93 -4.15 -2.93
N THR A 55 -23.97 -3.41 -2.34
CA THR A 55 -24.17 -2.01 -1.96
C THR A 55 -23.89 -1.05 -3.11
N ARG A 56 -22.99 -1.44 -4.01
CA ARG A 56 -22.62 -0.68 -5.21
C ARG A 56 -22.41 -1.62 -6.41
N PRO A 57 -23.52 -2.19 -6.95
CA PRO A 57 -23.45 -3.20 -8.00
C PRO A 57 -22.72 -2.69 -9.24
N ARG A 58 -21.71 -3.44 -9.71
CA ARG A 58 -20.96 -3.13 -10.91
C ARG A 58 -20.50 -4.41 -11.60
N PRO A 59 -20.39 -4.41 -12.94
CA PRO A 59 -19.86 -5.55 -13.67
C PRO A 59 -18.35 -5.68 -13.41
N VAL A 60 -17.91 -6.85 -12.96
CA VAL A 60 -16.50 -7.17 -12.69
C VAL A 60 -16.11 -8.40 -13.49
N CYS A 61 -14.99 -8.33 -14.23
CA CYS A 61 -14.44 -9.46 -14.98
C CYS A 61 -12.94 -9.20 -15.29
N SER A 62 -12.09 -9.41 -14.29
CA SER A 62 -10.65 -9.19 -14.45
C SER A 62 -9.99 -10.35 -15.22
N PRO A 63 -9.49 -10.12 -16.45
CA PRO A 63 -8.88 -11.18 -17.24
C PRO A 63 -7.52 -11.63 -16.70
N TRP A 64 -6.85 -10.79 -15.92
CA TRP A 64 -5.51 -11.03 -15.38
C TRP A 64 -5.48 -10.91 -13.85
N HIS A 65 -6.54 -11.36 -13.19
CA HIS A 65 -6.65 -11.34 -11.72
C HIS A 65 -5.46 -12.01 -11.01
N ASP A 66 -4.93 -13.13 -11.57
CA ASP A 66 -3.76 -13.80 -10.99
C ASP A 66 -2.51 -12.91 -10.98
N ALA A 67 -2.32 -12.09 -12.02
CA ALA A 67 -1.21 -11.14 -12.06
C ALA A 67 -1.37 -10.05 -10.99
N MET A 68 -2.60 -9.56 -10.76
CA MET A 68 -2.87 -8.58 -9.70
C MET A 68 -2.67 -9.18 -8.31
N ASN A 69 -3.22 -10.37 -8.06
CA ASN A 69 -3.06 -11.06 -6.78
C ASN A 69 -1.58 -11.43 -6.53
N GLY A 70 -0.86 -11.88 -7.55
CA GLY A 70 0.59 -12.10 -7.48
C GLY A 70 1.37 -10.82 -7.17
N ALA A 71 0.98 -9.69 -7.75
CA ALA A 71 1.59 -8.38 -7.46
C ALA A 71 1.30 -7.92 -6.03
N MET A 72 0.09 -8.16 -5.49
CA MET A 72 -0.23 -7.91 -4.08
C MET A 72 0.66 -8.74 -3.14
N ALA A 73 0.81 -10.05 -3.41
CA ALA A 73 1.68 -10.93 -2.64
C ALA A 73 3.15 -10.50 -2.69
N ALA A 74 3.65 -10.15 -3.86
CA ALA A 74 5.02 -9.64 -4.02
C ALA A 74 5.21 -8.29 -3.31
N THR A 75 4.24 -7.39 -3.38
CA THR A 75 4.25 -6.12 -2.64
C THR A 75 4.30 -6.36 -1.13
N ALA A 76 3.53 -7.30 -0.60
CA ALA A 76 3.57 -7.72 0.80
C ALA A 76 4.98 -8.16 1.22
N ALA A 77 5.59 -9.04 0.44
CA ALA A 77 6.95 -9.54 0.69
C ALA A 77 7.98 -8.40 0.68
N LEU A 78 7.91 -7.52 -0.32
CA LEU A 78 8.81 -6.37 -0.45
C LEU A 78 8.66 -5.40 0.72
N LEU A 79 7.44 -5.09 1.16
CA LEU A 79 7.19 -4.22 2.32
C LEU A 79 7.74 -4.85 3.60
N ALA A 80 7.44 -6.12 3.85
CA ALA A 80 7.92 -6.84 5.03
C ALA A 80 9.45 -6.92 5.06
N LEU A 81 10.09 -7.31 3.96
CA LEU A 81 11.55 -7.34 3.84
C LEU A 81 12.16 -5.94 3.99
N GLY A 82 11.55 -4.92 3.40
CA GLY A 82 11.96 -3.54 3.54
C GLY A 82 12.05 -3.12 5.00
N VAL A 83 10.98 -3.35 5.79
CA VAL A 83 10.95 -3.06 7.23
C VAL A 83 12.01 -3.87 7.98
N LEU A 84 12.04 -5.19 7.79
CA LEU A 84 12.91 -6.09 8.57
C LEU A 84 14.38 -5.85 8.30
N LEU A 85 14.75 -5.63 7.04
CA LEU A 85 16.15 -5.40 6.65
C LEU A 85 16.66 -4.01 7.07
N THR A 86 15.80 -2.99 7.09
CA THR A 86 16.16 -1.63 7.49
C THR A 86 15.77 -1.29 8.93
N TRP A 87 15.39 -2.27 9.74
CA TRP A 87 14.87 -2.09 11.09
C TRP A 87 15.67 -1.11 11.96
N PRO A 88 17.02 -1.20 12.05
CA PRO A 88 17.79 -0.25 12.86
C PRO A 88 17.81 1.17 12.28
N ALA A 89 17.78 1.31 10.95
CA ALA A 89 17.82 2.59 10.26
C ALA A 89 16.54 3.41 10.45
N LEU A 90 15.40 2.74 10.68
CA LEU A 90 14.11 3.39 10.92
C LEU A 90 14.00 4.06 12.31
N GLY A 91 15.02 3.91 13.17
CA GLY A 91 15.10 4.62 14.45
C GLY A 91 14.84 3.73 15.67
N ARG A 92 14.73 4.34 16.86
CA ARG A 92 14.52 3.68 18.14
C ARG A 92 13.37 4.34 18.91
N GLY A 93 12.82 3.62 19.90
CA GLY A 93 11.72 4.09 20.76
C GLY A 93 10.35 3.64 20.27
N LEU A 94 9.31 3.95 21.05
CA LEU A 94 7.94 3.46 20.84
C LEU A 94 7.37 3.88 19.50
N ALA A 95 7.54 5.14 19.09
CA ALA A 95 7.04 5.63 17.81
C ALA A 95 7.68 4.87 16.61
N ALA A 96 9.00 4.65 16.64
CA ALA A 96 9.68 3.90 15.58
C ALA A 96 9.24 2.43 15.56
N THR A 97 9.04 1.82 16.72
CA THR A 97 8.53 0.44 16.81
C THR A 97 7.08 0.37 16.33
N GLY A 98 6.23 1.29 16.77
CA GLY A 98 4.84 1.39 16.31
C GLY A 98 4.73 1.55 14.79
N ALA A 99 5.49 2.48 14.20
CA ALA A 99 5.51 2.67 12.75
C ALA A 99 5.89 1.40 11.99
N ARG A 100 6.92 0.66 12.45
CA ARG A 100 7.34 -0.62 11.86
C ARG A 100 6.27 -1.69 11.95
N LEU A 101 5.68 -1.88 13.14
CA LEU A 101 4.65 -2.90 13.37
C LEU A 101 3.38 -2.60 12.55
N LEU A 102 2.96 -1.34 12.47
CA LEU A 102 1.83 -0.93 11.66
C LEU A 102 2.10 -1.11 10.16
N THR A 103 3.31 -0.84 9.69
CA THR A 103 3.70 -1.12 8.30
C THR A 103 3.77 -2.62 8.02
N LEU A 104 4.25 -3.43 8.96
CA LEU A 104 4.20 -4.91 8.84
C LEU A 104 2.77 -5.44 8.84
N ALA A 105 1.87 -4.86 9.62
CA ALA A 105 0.45 -5.20 9.58
C ALA A 105 -0.18 -4.86 8.21
N ALA A 106 0.17 -3.71 7.63
CA ALA A 106 -0.24 -3.38 6.26
C ALA A 106 0.33 -4.37 5.22
N ALA A 107 1.59 -4.80 5.37
CA ALA A 107 2.17 -5.84 4.53
C ALA A 107 1.41 -7.17 4.67
N ALA A 108 1.04 -7.57 5.88
CA ALA A 108 0.19 -8.74 6.11
C ALA A 108 -1.20 -8.57 5.45
N GLY A 109 -1.74 -7.36 5.44
CA GLY A 109 -2.97 -7.02 4.72
C GLY A 109 -2.84 -7.27 3.22
N TYR A 110 -1.75 -6.83 2.57
CA TYR A 110 -1.50 -7.12 1.16
C TYR A 110 -1.39 -8.63 0.88
N ALA A 111 -0.73 -9.40 1.75
CA ALA A 111 -0.65 -10.85 1.63
C ALA A 111 -2.02 -11.51 1.77
N LEU A 112 -2.84 -11.05 2.71
CA LEU A 112 -4.18 -11.56 2.94
C LEU A 112 -5.12 -11.21 1.78
N ALA A 113 -5.04 -9.99 1.23
CA ALA A 113 -5.83 -9.59 0.06
C ALA A 113 -5.49 -10.45 -1.17
N ALA A 114 -4.21 -10.78 -1.36
CA ALA A 114 -3.77 -11.68 -2.43
C ALA A 114 -4.31 -13.10 -2.27
N ALA A 115 -4.34 -13.61 -1.03
CA ALA A 115 -4.77 -14.97 -0.72
C ALA A 115 -6.30 -15.12 -0.64
N ALA A 116 -7.03 -14.03 -0.42
CA ALA A 116 -8.47 -13.98 -0.28
C ALA A 116 -9.06 -12.86 -1.17
N PRO A 117 -9.18 -13.07 -2.49
CA PRO A 117 -9.88 -12.14 -3.37
C PRO A 117 -11.29 -11.82 -2.86
N ALA A 118 -11.79 -10.62 -3.14
CA ALA A 118 -13.03 -10.13 -2.54
C ALA A 118 -14.24 -11.01 -2.87
N ASP A 119 -14.27 -11.59 -4.06
CA ASP A 119 -15.32 -12.49 -4.54
C ASP A 119 -15.16 -13.96 -4.11
N VAL A 120 -14.05 -14.29 -3.43
CA VAL A 120 -13.78 -15.62 -2.87
C VAL A 120 -14.03 -15.66 -1.37
N ASP A 121 -13.53 -14.67 -0.63
CA ASP A 121 -13.73 -14.54 0.82
C ASP A 121 -13.79 -13.06 1.20
N GLU A 122 -15.00 -12.51 1.15
CA GLU A 122 -15.26 -11.08 1.39
C GLU A 122 -14.81 -10.64 2.81
N ASN A 123 -15.05 -11.48 3.83
CA ASN A 123 -14.71 -11.13 5.21
C ASN A 123 -13.19 -11.02 5.42
N ARG A 124 -12.42 -11.98 4.88
CA ARG A 124 -10.96 -11.92 4.95
C ARG A 124 -10.42 -10.79 4.10
N HIS A 125 -11.02 -10.55 2.93
CA HIS A 125 -10.63 -9.42 2.08
C HIS A 125 -10.90 -8.08 2.77
N PHE A 126 -12.03 -7.92 3.43
CA PHE A 126 -12.34 -6.72 4.22
C PHE A 126 -11.36 -6.52 5.37
N LEU A 127 -10.99 -7.59 6.10
CA LEU A 127 -9.93 -7.52 7.09
C LEU A 127 -8.59 -7.08 6.48
N ALA A 128 -8.24 -7.62 5.33
CA ALA A 128 -7.04 -7.23 4.60
C ALA A 128 -7.04 -5.73 4.24
N ALA A 129 -8.18 -5.24 3.74
CA ALA A 129 -8.37 -3.83 3.43
C ALA A 129 -8.20 -2.94 4.68
N LEU A 130 -8.76 -3.33 5.83
CA LEU A 130 -8.58 -2.59 7.08
C LEU A 130 -7.11 -2.54 7.52
N LEU A 131 -6.38 -3.65 7.40
CA LEU A 131 -4.95 -3.68 7.70
C LEU A 131 -4.14 -2.72 6.80
N ILE A 132 -4.44 -2.68 5.51
CA ILE A 132 -3.78 -1.78 4.55
C ILE A 132 -4.18 -0.33 4.81
N PHE A 133 -5.48 -0.05 4.81
CA PHE A 133 -6.03 1.30 4.81
C PHE A 133 -5.84 1.98 6.16
N VAL A 134 -6.25 1.32 7.24
CA VAL A 134 -6.22 1.94 8.56
C VAL A 134 -4.81 1.86 9.14
N LEU A 135 -4.25 0.65 9.28
CA LEU A 135 -2.98 0.50 9.98
C LEU A 135 -1.81 1.03 9.16
N GLY A 136 -1.84 0.90 7.83
CA GLY A 136 -0.82 1.49 6.95
C GLY A 136 -0.76 3.01 7.07
N ASN A 137 -1.90 3.69 7.00
CA ASN A 137 -1.96 5.16 7.11
C ASN A 137 -1.63 5.64 8.53
N LEU A 138 -2.11 4.95 9.58
CA LEU A 138 -1.70 5.23 10.95
C LEU A 138 -0.20 5.02 11.16
N GLY A 139 0.39 4.02 10.52
CA GLY A 139 1.83 3.78 10.55
C GLY A 139 2.64 4.99 10.06
N MET A 140 2.18 5.67 9.01
CA MET A 140 2.79 6.91 8.53
C MET A 140 2.64 8.05 9.53
N LEU A 141 1.46 8.23 10.12
CA LEU A 141 1.23 9.27 11.15
C LEU A 141 2.11 9.02 12.38
N VAL A 142 2.24 7.78 12.83
CA VAL A 142 3.15 7.40 13.93
C VAL A 142 4.63 7.61 13.53
N ALA A 143 5.00 7.35 12.28
CA ALA A 143 6.34 7.62 11.77
C ALA A 143 6.70 9.12 11.84
N ALA A 144 5.73 10.01 11.71
CA ALA A 144 5.94 11.45 11.87
C ALA A 144 6.36 11.87 13.29
N LEU A 145 6.11 11.03 14.29
CA LEU A 145 6.49 11.26 15.69
C LEU A 145 7.92 10.79 16.00
N VAL A 146 8.61 10.14 15.04
CA VAL A 146 9.97 9.62 15.24
C VAL A 146 10.98 10.78 15.17
N GLY A 147 11.50 11.19 16.32
CA GLY A 147 12.47 12.30 16.40
C GLY A 147 13.88 11.93 15.98
N ARG A 148 14.40 10.79 16.48
CA ARG A 148 15.80 10.37 16.27
C ARG A 148 15.89 9.15 15.34
N SER A 149 15.92 9.42 14.05
CA SER A 149 16.11 8.40 13.01
C SER A 149 16.85 9.00 11.82
N PRO A 150 17.86 8.33 11.26
CA PRO A 150 18.54 8.79 10.04
C PRO A 150 17.61 8.77 8.81
N VAL A 151 16.52 8.02 8.87
CA VAL A 151 15.54 7.86 7.79
C VAL A 151 14.27 8.64 8.11
N LEU A 152 13.52 8.24 9.15
CA LEU A 152 12.18 8.79 9.45
C LEU A 152 12.23 10.19 10.03
N GLY A 153 13.31 10.58 10.76
CA GLY A 153 13.42 11.92 11.36
C GLY A 153 13.33 13.06 10.34
N GLY A 154 13.81 12.84 9.12
CA GLY A 154 13.72 13.83 8.03
C GLY A 154 12.47 13.72 7.16
N MET A 155 11.49 12.88 7.54
CA MET A 155 10.29 12.61 6.75
C MET A 155 8.99 13.05 7.44
N ARG A 156 9.09 13.80 8.55
CA ARG A 156 7.94 14.17 9.36
C ARG A 156 6.81 14.81 8.53
N GLY A 157 7.13 15.82 7.73
CA GLY A 157 6.15 16.50 6.87
C GLY A 157 5.51 15.56 5.85
N ALA A 158 6.33 14.78 5.14
CA ALA A 158 5.83 13.80 4.16
C ALA A 158 4.94 12.74 4.83
N SER A 159 5.35 12.24 6.00
CA SER A 159 4.57 11.24 6.76
C SER A 159 3.23 11.79 7.23
N LEU A 160 3.19 13.05 7.71
CA LEU A 160 1.94 13.71 8.08
C LEU A 160 1.02 13.91 6.88
N VAL A 161 1.54 14.49 5.79
CA VAL A 161 0.72 14.78 4.60
C VAL A 161 0.17 13.48 4.01
N LEU A 162 1.04 12.50 3.73
CA LEU A 162 0.61 11.24 3.11
C LEU A 162 -0.31 10.44 4.04
N GLY A 163 0.01 10.36 5.35
CA GLY A 163 -0.83 9.65 6.31
C GLY A 163 -2.21 10.28 6.46
N SER A 164 -2.29 11.62 6.55
CA SER A 164 -3.57 12.35 6.63
C SER A 164 -4.38 12.22 5.33
N THR A 165 -3.73 12.30 4.17
CA THR A 165 -4.38 12.08 2.86
C THR A 165 -4.96 10.67 2.79
N GLY A 166 -4.18 9.65 3.21
CA GLY A 166 -4.65 8.28 3.23
C GLY A 166 -5.83 8.07 4.18
N VAL A 167 -5.79 8.63 5.39
CA VAL A 167 -6.92 8.58 6.34
C VAL A 167 -8.16 9.24 5.76
N ALA A 168 -8.03 10.42 5.14
CA ALA A 168 -9.15 11.08 4.48
C ALA A 168 -9.72 10.19 3.35
N GLY A 169 -8.86 9.57 2.54
CA GLY A 169 -9.26 8.61 1.51
C GLY A 169 -10.03 7.43 2.08
N VAL A 170 -9.59 6.86 3.22
CA VAL A 170 -10.30 5.77 3.91
C VAL A 170 -11.70 6.18 4.33
N LEU A 171 -11.84 7.35 4.97
CA LEU A 171 -13.14 7.85 5.44
C LEU A 171 -14.11 8.09 4.28
N LEU A 172 -13.62 8.69 3.19
CA LEU A 172 -14.42 8.94 1.99
C LEU A 172 -14.80 7.63 1.28
N PHE A 173 -13.86 6.69 1.16
CA PHE A 173 -14.10 5.39 0.53
C PHE A 173 -15.10 4.56 1.31
N LEU A 174 -14.90 4.38 2.63
CA LEU A 174 -15.82 3.61 3.47
C LEU A 174 -17.20 4.30 3.60
N GLY A 175 -17.21 5.63 3.61
CA GLY A 175 -18.45 6.42 3.57
C GLY A 175 -19.13 6.47 2.21
N GLN A 176 -18.55 5.85 1.18
CA GLN A 176 -19.06 5.89 -0.21
C GLN A 176 -19.25 7.34 -0.74
N VAL A 177 -18.41 8.27 -0.27
CA VAL A 177 -18.47 9.70 -0.64
C VAL A 177 -17.58 9.93 -1.84
N ASP A 178 -18.18 10.35 -2.94
CA ASP A 178 -17.46 10.78 -4.14
C ASP A 178 -17.25 12.30 -4.12
N VAL A 179 -15.98 12.71 -4.17
CA VAL A 179 -15.58 14.12 -4.28
C VAL A 179 -15.11 14.48 -5.69
N GLY A 180 -15.62 13.78 -6.69
CA GLY A 180 -15.34 14.04 -8.11
C GLY A 180 -14.30 13.12 -8.76
N VAL A 181 -13.79 12.11 -8.02
CA VAL A 181 -12.84 11.11 -8.56
C VAL A 181 -13.42 9.70 -8.59
N GLY A 182 -14.66 9.55 -8.16
CA GLY A 182 -15.35 8.27 -8.01
C GLY A 182 -14.92 7.47 -6.77
N VAL A 183 -15.77 6.54 -6.35
CA VAL A 183 -15.49 5.71 -5.16
C VAL A 183 -14.24 4.86 -5.35
N GLY A 184 -14.02 4.30 -6.54
CA GLY A 184 -12.77 3.59 -6.86
C GLY A 184 -11.54 4.51 -6.83
N GLY A 185 -11.70 5.79 -7.18
CA GLY A 185 -10.67 6.81 -7.00
C GLY A 185 -10.37 7.06 -5.53
N MET A 186 -11.39 7.09 -4.66
CA MET A 186 -11.20 7.25 -3.21
C MET A 186 -10.44 6.08 -2.59
N GLU A 187 -10.67 4.85 -3.04
CA GLU A 187 -9.86 3.71 -2.63
C GLU A 187 -8.37 3.93 -2.95
N ARG A 188 -8.07 4.47 -4.13
CA ARG A 188 -6.68 4.80 -4.52
C ARG A 188 -6.09 5.90 -3.64
N VAL A 189 -6.87 6.90 -3.25
CA VAL A 189 -6.46 7.91 -2.27
C VAL A 189 -6.19 7.30 -0.90
N ALA A 190 -6.88 6.23 -0.52
CA ALA A 190 -6.62 5.48 0.72
C ALA A 190 -5.32 4.64 0.67
N VAL A 191 -4.98 4.08 -0.49
CA VAL A 191 -3.90 3.09 -0.66
C VAL A 191 -2.58 3.72 -1.11
N PHE A 192 -2.62 4.58 -2.12
CA PHE A 192 -1.40 5.07 -2.78
C PHE A 192 -0.47 5.92 -1.91
N PRO A 193 -0.97 6.69 -0.92
CA PRO A 193 -0.07 7.42 -0.01
C PRO A 193 0.94 6.52 0.70
N LEU A 194 0.52 5.34 1.19
CA LEU A 194 1.44 4.37 1.80
C LEU A 194 2.53 3.92 0.82
N LEU A 195 2.15 3.60 -0.41
CA LEU A 195 3.11 3.17 -1.45
C LEU A 195 4.08 4.29 -1.80
N LEU A 196 3.61 5.52 -1.97
CA LEU A 196 4.48 6.68 -2.22
C LEU A 196 5.44 6.93 -1.04
N TRP A 197 4.95 6.77 0.19
CA TRP A 197 5.78 6.88 1.38
C TRP A 197 6.91 5.86 1.40
N THR A 198 6.66 4.62 0.96
CA THR A 198 7.71 3.57 0.90
C THR A 198 8.85 3.94 -0.04
N VAL A 199 8.57 4.58 -1.17
CA VAL A 199 9.61 5.10 -2.09
C VAL A 199 10.48 6.15 -1.38
N LEU A 200 9.86 7.05 -0.63
CA LEU A 200 10.60 8.07 0.14
C LEU A 200 11.46 7.43 1.22
N VAL A 201 10.96 6.40 1.93
CA VAL A 201 11.74 5.62 2.90
C VAL A 201 12.95 4.98 2.23
N GLY A 202 12.75 4.27 1.12
CA GLY A 202 13.83 3.62 0.38
C GLY A 202 14.91 4.61 -0.08
N ALA A 203 14.49 5.75 -0.64
CA ALA A 203 15.40 6.83 -1.04
C ALA A 203 16.20 7.40 0.15
N ARG A 204 15.58 7.55 1.31
CA ARG A 204 16.25 8.00 2.54
C ARG A 204 17.24 6.97 3.07
N VAL A 205 16.91 5.69 3.03
CA VAL A 205 17.84 4.61 3.42
C VAL A 205 19.10 4.64 2.55
N VAL A 206 18.94 4.80 1.22
CA VAL A 206 20.09 4.92 0.30
C VAL A 206 20.96 6.13 0.65
N ARG A 207 20.34 7.29 0.89
CA ARG A 207 21.10 8.53 1.24
C ARG A 207 21.84 8.40 2.56
N ALA A 208 21.19 7.86 3.60
CA ALA A 208 21.80 7.64 4.90
C ALA A 208 22.98 6.66 4.83
N GLY A 209 22.89 5.61 4.00
CA GLY A 209 23.99 4.67 3.78
C GLY A 209 25.18 5.28 3.04
N ARG A 210 24.96 6.24 2.12
CA ARG A 210 26.03 6.98 1.45
C ARG A 210 26.77 7.92 2.42
N ALA A 211 26.02 8.67 3.24
CA ALA A 211 26.62 9.60 4.21
C ALA A 211 27.55 8.90 5.19
N ARG A 212 27.19 7.69 5.68
CA ARG A 212 28.04 6.88 6.59
C ARG A 212 29.34 6.36 5.96
N ARG A 213 29.47 6.35 4.64
CA ARG A 213 30.70 5.88 3.95
C ARG A 213 31.68 7.00 3.66
N LEU A 214 31.21 8.24 3.75
CA LEU A 214 31.99 9.44 3.48
C LEU A 214 32.51 10.10 4.78
N SER A 215 32.02 9.69 5.95
CA SER A 215 32.48 10.05 7.30
C SER A 215 33.46 9.02 7.83
#